data_5e7b996c9658e91b5024fdf90c74249e
#
_entry.id   5e7b996c9658e91b5024fdf90c74249e
#
_cell.length_a   1.000
_cell.length_b   1.000
_cell.length_c   1.000
_cell.angle_alpha   90.00
_cell.angle_beta   90.00
_cell.angle_gamma   90.00
#
_symmetry.space_group_name_H-M   'P 1'
#
loop_
_entity.id
_entity.type
_entity.pdbx_description
1 polymer ?
#
loop_
_entity_poly.entity_id
_entity_poly.type
_entity_poly.pdbx_seq_one_letter_code
_entity_poly.pdbx_strand_id
1 'polypeptide(L)'
;MERPNFSESDALKAPICATCGTQFPPADHPPAGCPICEDDRQYVGLNGQRWTTLAELRGHYHNRFTPLEPGLTSIVTEPGFAIGQRAYLVQTPRGNVLWETLTYVDETTVAEIARLGGCAAIAISHPHYYATMAEWSRRLGDVPIYLHEDNRPWVMNPSPTVRYWSEETVEAVPGLTVIRCGGHFPGASVLHWPDGAEGRGALLTGDTIQIVRDRRWVTFMYSYPNVVPLDAGAVRHIVAAVEPYEFERLYGAFQDEPVVDAKNAVRRSAERYVRHLIGEVATGTR
;
A
#
# COMPACT_ATOMS: atom_id res chain seq x y z
N MET A 1 0.18 -10.84 -28.88
CA MET A 1 -1.00 -9.95 -28.89
C MET A 1 -0.47 -8.54 -28.67
N GLU A 2 -0.49 -7.69 -29.71
CA GLU A 2 -0.16 -6.27 -29.58
C GLU A 2 -1.14 -5.64 -28.60
N ARG A 3 -0.63 -4.94 -27.61
CA ARG A 3 -1.46 -4.25 -26.62
C ARG A 3 -1.95 -2.94 -27.22
N PRO A 4 -3.21 -2.53 -27.04
CA PRO A 4 -3.68 -1.24 -27.50
C PRO A 4 -2.87 -0.14 -26.79
N ASN A 5 -2.31 0.76 -27.58
CA ASN A 5 -1.60 1.92 -27.12
C ASN A 5 -2.64 2.98 -26.72
N PHE A 6 -3.09 2.99 -25.48
CA PHE A 6 -4.08 3.95 -25.00
C PHE A 6 -3.45 5.35 -24.92
N SER A 7 -4.18 6.35 -25.40
CA SER A 7 -3.78 7.75 -25.32
C SER A 7 -3.93 8.28 -23.89
N GLU A 8 -3.31 9.42 -23.58
CA GLU A 8 -3.52 10.12 -22.30
C GLU A 8 -4.99 10.44 -22.06
N SER A 9 -5.74 10.79 -23.12
CA SER A 9 -7.18 11.03 -23.07
C SER A 9 -7.96 9.79 -22.64
N ASP A 10 -7.53 8.59 -23.06
CA ASP A 10 -8.19 7.34 -22.68
C ASP A 10 -7.92 6.99 -21.22
N ALA A 11 -6.69 7.19 -20.76
CA ALA A 11 -6.31 6.97 -19.36
C ALA A 11 -7.09 7.87 -18.38
N LEU A 12 -7.37 9.13 -18.79
CA LEU A 12 -8.16 10.06 -17.99
C LEU A 12 -9.64 9.67 -17.87
N LYS A 13 -10.16 8.90 -18.83
CA LYS A 13 -11.56 8.43 -18.87
C LYS A 13 -11.72 6.99 -18.42
N ALA A 14 -10.62 6.30 -18.11
CA ALA A 14 -10.64 4.92 -17.64
C ALA A 14 -11.44 4.83 -16.32
N PRO A 15 -12.33 3.83 -16.16
CA PRO A 15 -13.19 3.73 -14.99
C PRO A 15 -12.38 3.42 -13.73
N ILE A 16 -12.73 4.10 -12.65
CA ILE A 16 -12.15 3.95 -11.32
C ILE A 16 -13.27 3.58 -10.35
N CYS A 17 -13.08 2.52 -9.60
CA CYS A 17 -14.01 2.16 -8.52
C CYS A 17 -14.00 3.26 -7.43
N ALA A 18 -15.15 3.87 -7.16
CA ALA A 18 -15.25 4.94 -6.17
C ALA A 18 -15.09 4.44 -4.71
N THR A 19 -15.20 3.13 -4.47
CA THR A 19 -15.05 2.54 -3.13
C THR A 19 -13.60 2.21 -2.80
N CYS A 20 -12.87 1.49 -3.68
CA CYS A 20 -11.48 1.11 -3.39
C CYS A 20 -10.42 1.92 -4.16
N GLY A 21 -10.83 2.72 -5.16
CA GLY A 21 -9.90 3.54 -5.94
C GLY A 21 -9.18 2.83 -7.08
N THR A 22 -9.44 1.54 -7.29
CA THR A 22 -8.79 0.75 -8.35
C THR A 22 -9.27 1.19 -9.73
N GLN A 23 -8.32 1.50 -10.61
CA GLN A 23 -8.56 1.81 -12.02
C GLN A 23 -8.62 0.54 -12.87
N PHE A 24 -9.51 0.53 -13.82
CA PHE A 24 -9.66 -0.50 -14.83
C PHE A 24 -9.17 -0.01 -16.20
N PRO A 25 -8.96 -0.89 -17.19
CA PRO A 25 -8.62 -0.47 -18.54
C PRO A 25 -9.69 0.44 -19.14
N PRO A 26 -9.33 1.38 -20.03
CA PRO A 26 -10.31 2.17 -20.78
C PRO A 26 -11.32 1.27 -21.50
N ALA A 27 -12.60 1.59 -21.35
CA ALA A 27 -13.71 0.87 -21.97
C ALA A 27 -14.89 1.82 -22.17
N ASP A 28 -15.80 1.50 -23.10
CA ASP A 28 -17.02 2.29 -23.37
C ASP A 28 -17.94 2.33 -22.14
N HIS A 29 -17.93 1.29 -21.35
CA HIS A 29 -18.70 1.18 -20.10
C HIS A 29 -17.83 0.58 -19.00
N PRO A 30 -18.02 1.00 -17.74
CA PRO A 30 -17.33 0.37 -16.61
C PRO A 30 -17.79 -1.08 -16.44
N PRO A 31 -16.97 -1.93 -15.76
CA PRO A 31 -17.38 -3.29 -15.39
C PRO A 31 -18.67 -3.30 -14.55
N ALA A 32 -19.41 -4.42 -14.56
CA ALA A 32 -20.62 -4.57 -13.75
C ALA A 32 -20.34 -4.50 -12.24
N GLY A 33 -19.17 -4.99 -11.79
CA GLY A 33 -18.72 -4.97 -10.41
C GLY A 33 -17.21 -4.77 -10.32
N CYS A 34 -16.70 -4.55 -9.12
CA CYS A 34 -15.29 -4.42 -8.83
C CYS A 34 -14.82 -5.67 -8.06
N PRO A 35 -14.01 -6.58 -8.68
CA PRO A 35 -13.53 -7.79 -8.00
C PRO A 35 -12.75 -7.51 -6.72
N ILE A 36 -12.11 -6.34 -6.59
CA ILE A 36 -11.42 -5.92 -5.37
C ILE A 36 -12.43 -5.67 -4.24
N CYS A 37 -13.56 -5.01 -4.53
CA CYS A 37 -14.60 -4.75 -3.53
C CYS A 37 -15.47 -5.97 -3.21
N GLU A 38 -15.57 -6.92 -4.16
CA GLU A 38 -16.32 -8.17 -4.01
C GLU A 38 -15.51 -9.26 -3.27
N ASP A 39 -14.20 -9.04 -3.10
CA ASP A 39 -13.34 -9.92 -2.27
C ASP A 39 -13.71 -9.77 -0.78
N ASP A 40 -13.64 -10.88 -0.03
CA ASP A 40 -13.99 -10.96 1.41
C ASP A 40 -13.20 -9.98 2.30
N ARG A 41 -12.05 -9.46 1.80
CA ARG A 41 -11.20 -8.49 2.52
C ARG A 41 -11.71 -7.06 2.41
N GLN A 42 -12.67 -6.81 1.50
CA GLN A 42 -13.20 -5.48 1.20
C GLN A 42 -14.74 -5.50 1.25
N TYR A 43 -15.41 -4.49 0.73
CA TYR A 43 -16.86 -4.40 0.69
C TYR A 43 -17.34 -3.61 -0.52
N VAL A 44 -18.51 -3.94 -1.04
CA VAL A 44 -19.26 -3.09 -1.96
C VAL A 44 -20.06 -2.09 -1.14
N GLY A 45 -20.00 -0.81 -1.51
CA GLY A 45 -20.74 0.25 -0.79
C GLY A 45 -22.22 -0.03 -0.71
N LEU A 46 -22.91 0.42 0.36
CA LEU A 46 -24.33 0.19 0.61
C LEU A 46 -25.27 0.62 -0.53
N ASN A 47 -24.86 1.60 -1.33
CA ASN A 47 -25.60 2.07 -2.51
C ASN A 47 -25.19 1.38 -3.82
N GLY A 48 -24.54 0.21 -3.72
CA GLY A 48 -24.02 -0.54 -4.84
C GLY A 48 -22.71 0.00 -5.42
N GLN A 49 -22.27 -0.60 -6.51
CA GLN A 49 -21.06 -0.21 -7.21
C GLN A 49 -21.20 1.19 -7.84
N ARG A 50 -20.17 2.03 -7.66
CA ARG A 50 -20.08 3.35 -8.29
C ARG A 50 -18.72 3.52 -8.96
N TRP A 51 -18.71 4.24 -10.05
CA TRP A 51 -17.55 4.50 -10.87
C TRP A 51 -17.30 6.00 -11.01
N THR A 52 -16.06 6.38 -11.19
CA THR A 52 -15.61 7.71 -11.53
C THR A 52 -14.40 7.61 -12.47
N THR A 53 -13.77 8.73 -12.80
CA THR A 53 -12.60 8.82 -13.67
C THR A 53 -11.62 9.84 -13.12
N LEU A 54 -10.35 9.80 -13.54
CA LEU A 54 -9.39 10.86 -13.19
C LEU A 54 -9.84 12.24 -13.69
N ALA A 55 -10.53 12.28 -14.84
CA ALA A 55 -11.06 13.53 -15.39
C ALA A 55 -12.12 14.16 -14.47
N GLU A 56 -13.00 13.33 -13.89
CA GLU A 56 -14.03 13.79 -12.94
C GLU A 56 -13.45 14.19 -11.58
N LEU A 57 -12.36 13.57 -11.15
CA LEU A 57 -11.69 13.90 -9.90
C LEU A 57 -10.90 15.22 -9.99
N ARG A 58 -10.47 15.60 -11.20
CA ARG A 58 -9.66 16.81 -11.43
C ARG A 58 -10.38 18.06 -10.93
N GLY A 59 -9.64 18.91 -10.18
CA GLY A 59 -10.16 20.16 -9.62
C GLY A 59 -10.96 19.99 -8.31
N HIS A 60 -11.26 18.75 -7.91
CA HIS A 60 -11.92 18.45 -6.64
C HIS A 60 -10.98 17.90 -5.58
N TYR A 61 -9.83 17.38 -6.00
CA TYR A 61 -8.84 16.71 -5.16
C TYR A 61 -7.45 17.27 -5.43
N HIS A 62 -6.58 17.15 -4.43
CA HIS A 62 -5.14 17.42 -4.54
C HIS A 62 -4.37 16.49 -3.62
N ASN A 63 -3.08 16.32 -3.85
CA ASN A 63 -2.21 15.56 -2.98
C ASN A 63 -1.41 16.50 -2.07
N ARG A 64 -1.53 16.29 -0.75
CA ARG A 64 -0.73 16.99 0.27
C ARG A 64 0.50 16.18 0.60
N PHE A 65 1.65 16.85 0.60
CA PHE A 65 2.95 16.30 0.97
C PHE A 65 3.33 16.74 2.38
N THR A 66 3.68 15.80 3.25
CA THR A 66 4.10 16.06 4.63
C THR A 66 5.45 15.39 4.89
N PRO A 67 6.53 16.15 5.09
CA PRO A 67 7.80 15.58 5.55
C PRO A 67 7.62 14.99 6.95
N LEU A 68 8.02 13.73 7.15
CA LEU A 68 7.90 13.03 8.45
C LEU A 68 9.25 12.92 9.15
N GLU A 69 10.30 12.60 8.40
CA GLU A 69 11.69 12.58 8.84
C GLU A 69 12.62 12.82 7.63
N PRO A 70 13.91 13.07 7.83
CA PRO A 70 14.84 13.20 6.72
C PRO A 70 14.80 11.98 5.80
N GLY A 71 14.45 12.18 4.52
CA GLY A 71 14.32 11.11 3.54
C GLY A 71 12.93 10.43 3.49
N LEU A 72 11.94 10.86 4.27
CA LEU A 72 10.58 10.32 4.20
C LEU A 72 9.53 11.41 4.09
N THR A 73 8.74 11.38 3.02
CA THR A 73 7.58 12.26 2.81
C THR A 73 6.31 11.45 2.63
N SER A 74 5.30 11.72 3.45
CA SER A 74 3.94 11.17 3.32
C SER A 74 3.17 11.94 2.28
N ILE A 75 2.35 11.24 1.48
CA ILE A 75 1.48 11.82 0.46
C ILE A 75 0.06 11.32 0.72
N VAL A 76 -0.90 12.24 0.80
CA VAL A 76 -2.33 11.93 0.99
C VAL A 76 -3.19 12.73 0.04
N THR A 77 -4.26 12.13 -0.47
CA THR A 77 -5.27 12.84 -1.27
C THR A 77 -6.24 13.59 -0.36
N GLU A 78 -6.44 14.87 -0.61
CA GLU A 78 -7.40 15.72 0.10
C GLU A 78 -8.40 16.38 -0.89
N PRO A 79 -9.71 16.39 -0.52
CA PRO A 79 -10.34 15.64 0.58
C PRO A 79 -10.11 14.13 0.42
N GLY A 80 -10.34 13.33 1.48
CA GLY A 80 -10.14 11.88 1.41
C GLY A 80 -10.96 11.23 0.30
N PHE A 81 -10.37 10.31 -0.46
CA PHE A 81 -11.03 9.57 -1.53
C PHE A 81 -10.77 8.06 -1.38
N ALA A 82 -11.76 7.25 -1.77
CA ALA A 82 -11.70 5.78 -1.73
C ALA A 82 -11.32 5.25 -0.33
N ILE A 83 -10.28 4.42 -0.22
CA ILE A 83 -9.81 3.87 1.05
C ILE A 83 -9.17 4.95 1.93
N GLY A 84 -8.60 5.99 1.33
CA GLY A 84 -7.96 7.09 2.05
C GLY A 84 -6.59 6.74 2.63
N GLN A 85 -5.94 5.73 2.07
CA GLN A 85 -4.55 5.38 2.40
C GLN A 85 -3.60 6.51 2.03
N ARG A 86 -2.39 6.43 2.55
CA ARG A 86 -1.26 7.29 2.15
C ARG A 86 -0.23 6.53 1.34
N ALA A 87 0.49 7.25 0.50
CA ALA A 87 1.72 6.82 -0.11
C ALA A 87 2.91 7.48 0.58
N TYR A 88 4.10 6.92 0.40
CA TYR A 88 5.33 7.47 0.95
C TYR A 88 6.39 7.59 -0.14
N LEU A 89 7.01 8.75 -0.25
CA LEU A 89 8.24 8.90 -1.02
C LEU A 89 9.43 8.67 -0.08
N VAL A 90 10.11 7.53 -0.25
CA VAL A 90 11.35 7.22 0.46
C VAL A 90 12.51 7.67 -0.40
N GLN A 91 13.29 8.63 0.10
CA GLN A 91 14.38 9.28 -0.64
C GLN A 91 15.71 8.68 -0.20
N THR A 92 16.48 8.19 -1.16
CA THR A 92 17.81 7.64 -0.93
C THR A 92 18.81 8.16 -1.95
N PRO A 93 20.11 8.15 -1.64
CA PRO A 93 21.15 8.52 -2.61
C PRO A 93 21.20 7.63 -3.86
N ARG A 94 20.56 6.45 -3.80
CA ARG A 94 20.57 5.44 -4.88
C ARG A 94 19.30 5.44 -5.72
N GLY A 95 18.36 6.35 -5.43
CA GLY A 95 17.07 6.51 -6.07
C GLY A 95 15.93 6.53 -5.05
N ASN A 96 14.86 7.26 -5.38
CA ASN A 96 13.69 7.35 -4.53
C ASN A 96 12.69 6.26 -4.91
N VAL A 97 12.02 5.69 -3.91
CA VAL A 97 10.91 4.73 -4.11
C VAL A 97 9.61 5.37 -3.64
N LEU A 98 8.60 5.32 -4.50
CA LEU A 98 7.22 5.57 -4.08
C LEU A 98 6.66 4.25 -3.52
N TRP A 99 6.45 4.22 -2.22
CA TRP A 99 5.79 3.13 -1.52
C TRP A 99 4.30 3.39 -1.47
N GLU A 100 3.50 2.50 -2.03
CA GLU A 100 2.07 2.58 -2.31
C GLU A 100 1.72 3.59 -3.41
N THR A 101 0.48 3.51 -3.90
CA THR A 101 -0.11 4.52 -4.79
C THR A 101 -1.46 5.00 -4.27
N LEU A 102 -1.82 6.20 -4.69
CA LEU A 102 -3.12 6.83 -4.44
C LEU A 102 -3.96 6.79 -5.71
N THR A 103 -5.26 6.97 -5.56
CA THR A 103 -6.13 7.04 -6.74
C THR A 103 -5.91 8.32 -7.55
N TYR A 104 -5.74 9.46 -6.87
CA TYR A 104 -5.55 10.74 -7.54
C TYR A 104 -4.08 11.02 -7.82
N VAL A 105 -3.79 11.44 -9.05
CA VAL A 105 -2.48 11.92 -9.49
C VAL A 105 -2.66 13.00 -10.56
N ASP A 106 -1.94 14.10 -10.40
CA ASP A 106 -1.95 15.25 -11.31
C ASP A 106 -0.54 15.80 -11.58
N GLU A 107 -0.47 16.83 -12.41
CA GLU A 107 0.78 17.47 -12.81
C GLU A 107 1.48 18.12 -11.60
N THR A 108 0.71 18.66 -10.64
CA THR A 108 1.25 19.27 -9.41
C THR A 108 1.94 18.22 -8.54
N THR A 109 1.32 17.06 -8.39
CA THR A 109 1.88 15.91 -7.67
C THR A 109 3.19 15.44 -8.32
N VAL A 110 3.21 15.31 -9.65
CA VAL A 110 4.42 14.90 -10.40
C VAL A 110 5.54 15.93 -10.25
N ALA A 111 5.20 17.22 -10.35
CA ALA A 111 6.17 18.31 -10.20
C ALA A 111 6.78 18.32 -8.78
N GLU A 112 5.98 18.05 -7.75
CA GLU A 112 6.49 18.01 -6.38
C GLU A 112 7.40 16.79 -6.14
N ILE A 113 7.05 15.60 -6.68
CA ILE A 113 7.95 14.44 -6.64
C ILE A 113 9.27 14.74 -7.39
N ALA A 114 9.20 15.39 -8.55
CA ALA A 114 10.39 15.79 -9.28
C ALA A 114 11.28 16.77 -8.48
N ARG A 115 10.67 17.74 -7.78
CA ARG A 115 11.37 18.67 -6.87
C ARG A 115 12.06 17.94 -5.72
N LEU A 116 11.47 16.84 -5.24
CA LEU A 116 12.03 15.99 -4.19
C LEU A 116 13.06 14.98 -4.70
N GLY A 117 13.49 15.06 -5.96
CA GLY A 117 14.53 14.22 -6.56
C GLY A 117 14.00 13.12 -7.48
N GLY A 118 12.71 13.17 -7.86
CA GLY A 118 12.08 12.20 -8.76
C GLY A 118 11.72 10.88 -8.08
N CYS A 119 11.40 9.89 -8.91
CA CYS A 119 11.06 8.53 -8.49
C CYS A 119 11.78 7.53 -9.39
N ALA A 120 12.47 6.55 -8.83
CA ALA A 120 13.18 5.51 -9.57
C ALA A 120 12.35 4.22 -9.69
N ALA A 121 11.46 3.96 -8.73
CA ALA A 121 10.60 2.79 -8.72
C ALA A 121 9.35 3.04 -7.85
N ILE A 122 8.30 2.30 -8.16
CA ILE A 122 7.10 2.16 -7.32
C ILE A 122 7.12 0.76 -6.74
N ALA A 123 6.81 0.59 -5.46
CA ALA A 123 6.58 -0.69 -4.84
C ALA A 123 5.27 -0.64 -4.06
N ILE A 124 4.44 -1.69 -4.16
CA ILE A 124 3.10 -1.69 -3.58
C ILE A 124 2.92 -2.95 -2.75
N SER A 125 2.44 -2.80 -1.52
CA SER A 125 2.31 -3.87 -0.56
C SER A 125 1.29 -4.94 -0.98
N HIS A 126 0.11 -4.52 -1.47
CA HIS A 126 -1.00 -5.45 -1.75
C HIS A 126 -2.08 -4.80 -2.65
N PRO A 127 -3.05 -5.60 -3.15
CA PRO A 127 -4.04 -5.16 -4.16
C PRO A 127 -4.90 -3.95 -3.80
N HIS A 128 -5.22 -3.72 -2.53
CA HIS A 128 -6.03 -2.56 -2.14
C HIS A 128 -5.38 -1.21 -2.50
N TYR A 129 -4.06 -1.18 -2.66
CA TYR A 129 -3.29 0.03 -2.94
C TYR A 129 -2.77 0.11 -4.37
N TYR A 130 -3.23 -0.80 -5.26
CA TYR A 130 -2.90 -0.70 -6.69
C TYR A 130 -3.48 0.54 -7.35
N ALA A 131 -4.64 1.00 -6.89
CA ALA A 131 -5.24 2.27 -7.24
C ALA A 131 -5.09 2.61 -8.75
N THR A 132 -4.42 3.70 -9.09
CA THR A 132 -4.08 4.11 -10.46
C THR A 132 -2.58 3.89 -10.76
N MET A 133 -1.97 2.81 -10.29
CA MET A 133 -0.52 2.56 -10.35
C MET A 133 0.07 2.70 -11.76
N ALA A 134 -0.68 2.27 -12.79
CA ALA A 134 -0.24 2.38 -14.18
C ALA A 134 -0.10 3.84 -14.61
N GLU A 135 -1.02 4.70 -14.18
CA GLU A 135 -0.98 6.14 -14.45
C GLU A 135 0.12 6.84 -13.64
N TRP A 136 0.34 6.45 -12.38
CA TRP A 136 1.48 6.91 -11.60
C TRP A 136 2.80 6.60 -12.30
N SER A 137 3.01 5.34 -12.71
CA SER A 137 4.23 4.94 -13.42
C SER A 137 4.44 5.76 -14.69
N ARG A 138 3.39 5.88 -15.52
CA ARG A 138 3.44 6.63 -16.78
C ARG A 138 3.82 8.10 -16.56
N ARG A 139 3.19 8.77 -15.59
CA ARG A 139 3.44 10.19 -15.28
C ARG A 139 4.81 10.44 -14.66
N LEU A 140 5.38 9.45 -13.99
CA LEU A 140 6.71 9.51 -13.41
C LEU A 140 7.83 9.09 -14.40
N GLY A 141 7.50 8.84 -15.67
CA GLY A 141 8.47 8.49 -16.72
C GLY A 141 8.61 6.98 -16.93
N ASP A 142 7.49 6.25 -16.85
CA ASP A 142 7.41 4.79 -17.04
C ASP A 142 8.30 4.00 -16.05
N VAL A 143 8.37 4.47 -14.81
CA VAL A 143 9.14 3.81 -13.74
C VAL A 143 8.60 2.41 -13.43
N PRO A 144 9.47 1.43 -13.10
CA PRO A 144 9.03 0.07 -12.77
C PRO A 144 8.13 0.04 -11.53
N ILE A 145 7.13 -0.85 -11.56
CA ILE A 145 6.21 -1.13 -10.45
C ILE A 145 6.49 -2.54 -9.94
N TYR A 146 6.96 -2.68 -8.71
CA TYR A 146 7.25 -3.98 -8.09
C TYR A 146 6.01 -4.52 -7.38
N LEU A 147 5.52 -5.69 -7.84
CA LEU A 147 4.38 -6.40 -7.26
C LEU A 147 4.76 -7.86 -7.02
N HIS A 148 4.37 -8.43 -5.89
CA HIS A 148 4.57 -9.86 -5.67
C HIS A 148 3.66 -10.69 -6.61
N GLU A 149 4.19 -11.77 -7.19
CA GLU A 149 3.51 -12.58 -8.19
C GLU A 149 2.21 -13.22 -7.66
N ASP A 150 2.17 -13.60 -6.39
CA ASP A 150 0.98 -14.16 -5.74
C ASP A 150 -0.22 -13.21 -5.76
N ASN A 151 -0.01 -11.91 -5.97
CA ASN A 151 -1.05 -10.90 -6.07
C ASN A 151 -1.47 -10.58 -7.51
N ARG A 152 -0.89 -11.25 -8.52
CA ARG A 152 -1.19 -11.06 -9.96
C ARG A 152 -2.69 -11.14 -10.30
N PRO A 153 -3.48 -12.06 -9.70
CA PRO A 153 -4.92 -12.17 -10.00
C PRO A 153 -5.74 -10.90 -9.71
N TRP A 154 -5.24 -10.03 -8.84
CA TRP A 154 -5.91 -8.77 -8.45
C TRP A 154 -5.40 -7.54 -9.23
N VAL A 155 -4.59 -7.71 -10.27
CA VAL A 155 -4.14 -6.60 -11.13
C VAL A 155 -5.21 -6.32 -12.18
N MET A 156 -6.10 -5.37 -11.90
CA MET A 156 -7.23 -5.04 -12.76
C MET A 156 -6.82 -4.24 -14.00
N ASN A 157 -5.79 -3.39 -13.90
CA ASN A 157 -5.25 -2.58 -14.99
C ASN A 157 -3.77 -2.92 -15.25
N PRO A 158 -3.46 -3.92 -16.09
CA PRO A 158 -2.09 -4.34 -16.36
C PRO A 158 -1.26 -3.23 -17.02
N SER A 159 -0.01 -3.06 -16.58
CA SER A 159 0.95 -2.14 -17.17
C SER A 159 2.23 -2.88 -17.60
N PRO A 160 2.87 -2.49 -18.73
CA PRO A 160 4.16 -3.05 -19.15
C PRO A 160 5.31 -2.73 -18.19
N THR A 161 5.13 -1.76 -17.31
CA THR A 161 6.13 -1.36 -16.31
C THR A 161 6.09 -2.25 -15.07
N VAL A 162 5.08 -3.10 -14.89
CA VAL A 162 5.00 -4.03 -13.76
C VAL A 162 6.15 -5.06 -13.84
N ARG A 163 6.85 -5.19 -12.74
CA ARG A 163 7.88 -6.19 -12.48
C ARG A 163 7.38 -7.13 -11.38
N TYR A 164 6.94 -8.31 -11.79
CA TYR A 164 6.57 -9.35 -10.85
C TYR A 164 7.81 -10.01 -10.28
N TRP A 165 7.79 -10.27 -8.98
CA TRP A 165 8.82 -11.00 -8.25
C TRP A 165 8.16 -12.09 -7.40
N SER A 166 8.88 -13.20 -7.15
CA SER A 166 8.34 -14.41 -6.50
C SER A 166 9.19 -14.88 -5.32
N GLU A 167 10.31 -14.23 -5.07
CA GLU A 167 11.21 -14.51 -3.97
C GLU A 167 10.63 -13.99 -2.65
N GLU A 168 11.26 -14.33 -1.51
CA GLU A 168 10.84 -13.77 -0.21
C GLU A 168 11.19 -12.28 -0.08
N THR A 169 12.13 -11.77 -0.88
CA THR A 169 12.52 -10.36 -0.86
C THR A 169 12.94 -9.88 -2.25
N VAL A 170 12.78 -8.58 -2.50
CA VAL A 170 13.36 -7.90 -3.66
C VAL A 170 13.84 -6.51 -3.26
N GLU A 171 14.94 -6.03 -3.84
CA GLU A 171 15.33 -4.63 -3.73
C GLU A 171 14.64 -3.82 -4.83
N ALA A 172 13.78 -2.88 -4.46
CA ALA A 172 13.16 -1.96 -5.42
C ALA A 172 14.20 -0.96 -5.98
N VAL A 173 15.09 -0.50 -5.11
CA VAL A 173 16.37 0.15 -5.42
C VAL A 173 17.39 -0.35 -4.40
N PRO A 174 18.71 -0.25 -4.68
CA PRO A 174 19.71 -0.74 -3.74
C PRO A 174 19.54 -0.13 -2.34
N GLY A 175 19.38 -1.00 -1.32
CA GLY A 175 19.18 -0.63 0.07
C GLY A 175 17.73 -0.41 0.50
N LEU A 176 16.75 -0.55 -0.38
CA LEU A 176 15.33 -0.57 -0.04
C LEU A 176 14.73 -1.95 -0.35
N THR A 177 14.51 -2.74 0.68
CA THR A 177 14.07 -4.15 0.55
C THR A 177 12.57 -4.27 0.74
N VAL A 178 11.88 -4.79 -0.26
CA VAL A 178 10.48 -5.22 -0.15
C VAL A 178 10.49 -6.67 0.34
N ILE A 179 9.77 -6.96 1.42
CA ILE A 179 9.75 -8.24 2.11
C ILE A 179 8.35 -8.83 1.99
N ARG A 180 8.23 -10.05 1.45
CA ARG A 180 6.97 -10.79 1.43
C ARG A 180 6.61 -11.27 2.83
N CYS A 181 5.42 -10.94 3.28
CA CYS A 181 4.90 -11.32 4.59
C CYS A 181 3.66 -12.22 4.51
N GLY A 182 2.94 -12.17 3.40
CA GLY A 182 1.67 -12.85 3.29
C GLY A 182 0.60 -12.31 4.25
N GLY A 183 -0.32 -13.17 4.66
CA GLY A 183 -1.39 -12.85 5.62
C GLY A 183 -2.55 -12.10 4.98
N HIS A 184 -2.55 -10.79 4.99
CA HIS A 184 -3.63 -9.97 4.43
C HIS A 184 -3.95 -10.30 2.96
N PHE A 185 -2.92 -10.48 2.13
CA PHE A 185 -2.97 -11.13 0.81
C PHE A 185 -1.83 -12.13 0.70
N PRO A 186 -1.88 -13.11 -0.23
CA PRO A 186 -0.81 -14.09 -0.37
C PRO A 186 0.57 -13.46 -0.62
N GLY A 187 0.64 -12.41 -1.43
CA GLY A 187 1.85 -11.64 -1.71
C GLY A 187 1.94 -10.32 -0.95
N ALA A 188 1.20 -10.16 0.17
CA ALA A 188 1.29 -8.95 0.96
C ALA A 188 2.70 -8.73 1.49
N SER A 189 3.19 -7.49 1.39
CA SER A 189 4.58 -7.14 1.60
C SER A 189 4.74 -5.89 2.47
N VAL A 190 5.94 -5.66 2.98
CA VAL A 190 6.35 -4.45 3.67
C VAL A 190 7.64 -3.93 3.06
N LEU A 191 7.95 -2.64 3.23
CA LEU A 191 9.20 -2.05 2.78
C LEU A 191 10.11 -1.76 3.99
N HIS A 192 11.31 -2.33 3.98
CA HIS A 192 12.35 -2.03 4.95
C HIS A 192 13.30 -0.97 4.41
N TRP A 193 13.51 0.08 5.21
CA TRP A 193 14.40 1.20 4.95
C TRP A 193 15.43 1.33 6.09
N PRO A 194 16.66 0.80 5.91
CA PRO A 194 17.67 0.74 6.99
C PRO A 194 18.17 2.13 7.43
N ASP A 195 18.17 3.13 6.53
CA ASP A 195 18.65 4.49 6.85
C ASP A 195 17.59 5.32 7.62
N GLY A 196 16.34 4.85 7.71
CA GLY A 196 15.26 5.48 8.48
C GLY A 196 15.55 5.51 9.98
N ALA A 197 14.81 6.34 10.72
CA ALA A 197 14.96 6.49 12.16
C ALA A 197 16.41 6.80 12.58
N GLU A 198 17.06 7.73 11.88
CA GLU A 198 18.45 8.11 12.08
C GLU A 198 19.43 6.92 11.95
N GLY A 199 19.20 6.02 10.97
CA GLY A 199 20.02 4.83 10.73
C GLY A 199 19.71 3.64 11.64
N ARG A 200 18.60 3.69 12.42
CA ARG A 200 18.13 2.56 13.25
C ARG A 200 17.08 1.71 12.54
N GLY A 201 16.74 2.07 11.31
CA GLY A 201 15.81 1.38 10.44
C GLY A 201 14.34 1.78 10.62
N ALA A 202 13.61 1.74 9.53
CA ALA A 202 12.16 1.93 9.50
C ALA A 202 11.49 0.84 8.65
N LEU A 203 10.24 0.52 9.01
CA LEU A 203 9.39 -0.41 8.29
C LEU A 203 8.11 0.30 7.84
N LEU A 204 7.80 0.28 6.53
CA LEU A 204 6.57 0.81 5.97
C LEU A 204 5.67 -0.38 5.64
N THR A 205 4.50 -0.48 6.25
CA THR A 205 3.81 -1.76 6.39
C THR A 205 2.50 -1.89 5.63
N GLY A 206 1.96 -0.82 5.05
CA GLY A 206 0.63 -0.89 4.47
C GLY A 206 -0.37 -1.46 5.47
N ASP A 207 -1.19 -2.43 5.02
CA ASP A 207 -2.15 -3.15 5.87
C ASP A 207 -1.62 -4.48 6.44
N THR A 208 -0.40 -4.88 6.08
CA THR A 208 0.20 -6.13 6.59
C THR A 208 0.37 -6.10 8.11
N ILE A 209 0.83 -4.95 8.64
CA ILE A 209 0.94 -4.66 10.07
C ILE A 209 0.37 -3.27 10.30
N GLN A 210 -0.79 -3.17 10.94
CA GLN A 210 -1.46 -1.88 11.07
C GLN A 210 -1.26 -1.24 12.45
N ILE A 211 -1.03 0.06 12.45
CA ILE A 211 -0.96 0.89 13.65
C ILE A 211 -2.37 1.01 14.26
N VAL A 212 -2.46 0.80 15.57
CA VAL A 212 -3.71 1.00 16.33
C VAL A 212 -3.65 2.27 17.17
N ARG A 213 -4.77 2.66 17.79
CA ARG A 213 -4.86 3.91 18.58
C ARG A 213 -3.85 4.00 19.71
N ASP A 214 -3.64 2.90 20.43
CA ASP A 214 -2.56 2.79 21.41
C ASP A 214 -1.27 2.40 20.69
N ARG A 215 -0.43 3.36 20.37
CA ARG A 215 0.79 3.20 19.56
C ARG A 215 1.87 2.33 20.18
N ARG A 216 1.65 1.80 21.38
CA ARG A 216 2.47 0.72 21.95
C ARG A 216 2.21 -0.62 21.27
N TRP A 217 1.15 -0.71 20.42
CA TRP A 217 0.67 -1.92 19.81
C TRP A 217 0.43 -1.75 18.32
N VAL A 218 0.47 -2.87 17.60
CA VAL A 218 0.02 -3.02 16.23
C VAL A 218 -1.02 -4.14 16.15
N THR A 219 -1.67 -4.30 14.98
CA THR A 219 -2.62 -5.39 14.73
C THR A 219 -2.45 -5.99 13.35
N PHE A 220 -3.07 -7.16 13.15
CA PHE A 220 -2.98 -7.97 11.94
C PHE A 220 -4.40 -8.44 11.58
N MET A 221 -4.87 -8.16 10.38
CA MET A 221 -6.23 -8.53 9.98
C MET A 221 -6.26 -9.15 8.58
N TYR A 222 -7.15 -10.13 8.41
CA TYR A 222 -7.53 -10.60 7.09
C TYR A 222 -8.37 -9.54 6.38
N SER A 223 -9.38 -8.98 7.06
CA SER A 223 -10.20 -7.87 6.57
C SER A 223 -10.35 -6.80 7.65
N TYR A 224 -9.91 -5.59 7.36
CA TYR A 224 -10.10 -4.44 8.25
C TYR A 224 -11.54 -3.91 8.24
N PRO A 225 -12.19 -3.72 7.07
CA PRO A 225 -13.57 -3.24 7.04
C PRO A 225 -14.56 -4.20 7.71
N ASN A 226 -14.35 -5.51 7.53
CA ASN A 226 -15.21 -6.56 8.06
C ASN A 226 -14.76 -7.11 9.43
N VAL A 227 -13.63 -6.56 9.97
CA VAL A 227 -13.07 -6.91 11.28
C VAL A 227 -12.79 -8.42 11.40
N VAL A 228 -12.32 -9.05 10.31
CA VAL A 228 -11.96 -10.47 10.30
C VAL A 228 -10.47 -10.61 10.66
N PRO A 229 -10.12 -11.33 11.74
CA PRO A 229 -8.73 -11.52 12.16
C PRO A 229 -7.97 -12.45 11.21
N LEU A 230 -6.64 -12.29 11.18
CA LEU A 230 -5.76 -13.33 10.64
C LEU A 230 -5.66 -14.51 11.61
N ASP A 231 -5.38 -15.70 11.08
CA ASP A 231 -5.06 -16.85 11.90
C ASP A 231 -3.67 -16.73 12.56
N ALA A 232 -3.44 -17.54 13.59
CA ALA A 232 -2.22 -17.52 14.38
C ALA A 232 -0.96 -17.90 13.56
N GLY A 233 -1.10 -18.74 12.55
CA GLY A 233 0.00 -19.16 11.66
C GLY A 233 0.46 -18.02 10.79
N ALA A 234 -0.49 -17.29 10.17
CA ALA A 234 -0.22 -16.13 9.35
C ALA A 234 0.47 -15.01 10.16
N VAL A 235 -0.02 -14.73 11.38
CA VAL A 235 0.62 -13.72 12.25
C VAL A 235 2.06 -14.10 12.61
N ARG A 236 2.33 -15.38 12.95
CA ARG A 236 3.70 -15.85 13.22
C ARG A 236 4.59 -15.75 11.99
N HIS A 237 4.05 -16.04 10.81
CA HIS A 237 4.79 -15.91 9.55
C HIS A 237 5.19 -14.46 9.27
N ILE A 238 4.26 -13.49 9.42
CA ILE A 238 4.55 -12.06 9.29
C ILE A 238 5.71 -11.64 10.20
N VAL A 239 5.65 -12.03 11.48
CA VAL A 239 6.71 -11.70 12.44
C VAL A 239 8.05 -12.33 12.02
N ALA A 240 8.05 -13.60 11.63
CA ALA A 240 9.27 -14.30 11.20
C ALA A 240 9.89 -13.65 9.95
N ALA A 241 9.07 -13.16 9.00
CA ALA A 241 9.53 -12.51 7.78
C ALA A 241 10.29 -11.20 8.08
N VAL A 242 9.82 -10.40 9.05
CA VAL A 242 10.45 -9.13 9.40
C VAL A 242 11.53 -9.24 10.49
N GLU A 243 11.62 -10.38 11.17
CA GLU A 243 12.56 -10.61 12.30
C GLU A 243 14.03 -10.37 11.95
N PRO A 244 14.55 -10.74 10.76
CA PRO A 244 15.95 -10.51 10.40
C PRO A 244 16.34 -9.03 10.24
N TYR A 245 15.35 -8.12 10.18
CA TYR A 245 15.57 -6.71 9.90
C TYR A 245 15.51 -5.88 11.18
N GLU A 246 16.36 -4.84 11.26
CA GLU A 246 16.32 -3.87 12.36
C GLU A 246 15.45 -2.68 11.95
N PHE A 247 14.48 -2.33 12.80
CA PHE A 247 13.63 -1.17 12.61
C PHE A 247 13.13 -0.61 13.94
N GLU A 248 13.42 0.66 14.15
CA GLU A 248 13.01 1.43 15.32
C GLU A 248 11.65 2.09 15.12
N ARG A 249 11.32 2.46 13.85
CA ARG A 249 10.05 3.09 13.48
C ARG A 249 9.25 2.20 12.55
N LEU A 250 7.91 2.24 12.72
CA LEU A 250 6.98 1.61 11.81
C LEU A 250 5.96 2.64 11.34
N TYR A 251 5.81 2.79 10.02
CA TYR A 251 4.86 3.66 9.35
C TYR A 251 3.74 2.84 8.73
N GLY A 252 2.49 3.15 9.09
CA GLY A 252 1.30 2.49 8.57
C GLY A 252 0.61 3.29 7.45
N ALA A 253 -0.53 2.80 6.97
CA ALA A 253 -1.21 3.39 5.82
C ALA A 253 -2.09 4.61 6.14
N PHE A 254 -2.39 4.92 7.41
CA PHE A 254 -3.44 5.90 7.76
C PHE A 254 -3.01 6.99 8.75
N GLN A 255 -1.81 6.92 9.32
CA GLN A 255 -1.31 7.85 10.33
C GLN A 255 0.03 8.46 9.90
N ASP A 256 0.29 9.74 10.22
CA ASP A 256 1.59 10.38 9.98
C ASP A 256 2.62 9.96 11.03
N GLU A 257 2.18 9.77 12.28
CA GLU A 257 3.10 9.43 13.35
C GLU A 257 3.39 7.94 13.40
N PRO A 258 4.68 7.55 13.49
CA PRO A 258 5.08 6.14 13.55
C PRO A 258 4.82 5.50 14.92
N VAL A 259 4.85 4.17 14.95
CA VAL A 259 5.16 3.40 16.16
C VAL A 259 6.67 3.47 16.38
N VAL A 260 7.10 3.79 17.58
CA VAL A 260 8.50 3.72 18.06
C VAL A 260 8.72 2.43 18.84
N ASP A 261 9.99 2.02 19.05
CA ASP A 261 10.31 0.67 19.57
C ASP A 261 9.59 -0.42 18.77
N ALA A 262 9.57 -0.21 17.44
CA ALA A 262 8.61 -0.85 16.56
C ALA A 262 8.81 -2.36 16.46
N LYS A 263 10.07 -2.83 16.43
CA LYS A 263 10.37 -4.27 16.38
C LYS A 263 9.80 -5.00 17.60
N ASN A 264 10.00 -4.44 18.80
CA ASN A 264 9.42 -4.98 20.02
C ASN A 264 7.89 -4.84 20.05
N ALA A 265 7.35 -3.73 19.50
CA ALA A 265 5.89 -3.56 19.40
C ALA A 265 5.26 -4.64 18.53
N VAL A 266 5.87 -5.00 17.39
CA VAL A 266 5.41 -6.10 16.52
C VAL A 266 5.43 -7.42 17.27
N ARG A 267 6.55 -7.78 17.92
CA ARG A 267 6.70 -9.04 18.67
C ARG A 267 5.64 -9.19 19.77
N ARG A 268 5.55 -8.19 20.69
CA ARG A 268 4.59 -8.24 21.81
C ARG A 268 3.13 -8.21 21.35
N SER A 269 2.85 -7.51 20.24
CA SER A 269 1.49 -7.47 19.69
C SER A 269 1.08 -8.79 19.07
N ALA A 270 1.97 -9.44 18.33
CA ALA A 270 1.71 -10.76 17.76
C ALA A 270 1.52 -11.82 18.84
N GLU A 271 2.35 -11.82 19.89
CA GLU A 271 2.19 -12.72 21.04
C GLU A 271 0.81 -12.52 21.70
N ARG A 272 0.45 -11.27 22.02
CA ARG A 272 -0.87 -10.96 22.59
C ARG A 272 -2.01 -11.41 21.67
N TYR A 273 -1.91 -11.10 20.37
CA TYR A 273 -2.92 -11.42 19.37
C TYR A 273 -3.13 -12.93 19.26
N VAL A 274 -2.05 -13.70 19.12
CA VAL A 274 -2.12 -15.17 19.04
C VAL A 274 -2.72 -15.77 20.32
N ARG A 275 -2.31 -15.32 21.50
CA ARG A 275 -2.88 -15.80 22.78
C ARG A 275 -4.39 -15.59 22.89
N HIS A 276 -4.90 -14.46 22.39
CA HIS A 276 -6.34 -14.22 22.32
C HIS A 276 -7.04 -15.17 21.34
N LEU A 277 -6.46 -15.40 20.15
CA LEU A 277 -7.04 -16.31 19.15
C LEU A 277 -7.17 -17.76 19.65
N ILE A 278 -6.18 -18.24 20.38
CA ILE A 278 -6.16 -19.65 20.87
C ILE A 278 -6.77 -19.82 22.28
N GLY A 279 -7.35 -18.77 22.85
CA GLY A 279 -8.05 -18.84 24.11
C GLY A 279 -7.16 -18.91 25.36
N GLU A 280 -5.88 -18.57 25.25
CA GLU A 280 -4.95 -18.54 26.40
C GLU A 280 -5.10 -17.30 27.29
N VAL A 281 -5.89 -16.33 26.87
CA VAL A 281 -6.23 -15.17 27.71
C VAL A 281 -7.55 -15.45 28.40
N ALA A 282 -7.50 -15.62 29.73
CA ALA A 282 -8.71 -15.76 30.52
C ALA A 282 -9.59 -14.51 30.33
N THR A 283 -10.69 -14.66 29.57
CA THR A 283 -11.79 -13.71 29.63
C THR A 283 -12.44 -13.90 30.99
N GLY A 284 -11.97 -13.11 31.99
CA GLY A 284 -12.49 -13.21 33.32
C GLY A 284 -14.00 -12.98 33.31
N THR A 285 -14.75 -14.05 33.44
CA THR A 285 -16.08 -13.96 34.01
C THR A 285 -15.89 -13.54 35.46
N ARG A 286 -16.06 -12.23 35.76
CA ARG A 286 -16.28 -11.75 37.10
C ARG A 286 -17.69 -12.06 37.55
#